data_de86622f627df623a33c01ea032a6f6b
#
_entry.id   de86622f627df623a33c01ea032a6f6b
#
_cell.length_a   1.000
_cell.length_b   1.000
_cell.length_c   1.000
_cell.angle_alpha   90.00
_cell.angle_beta   90.00
_cell.angle_gamma   90.00
#
_symmetry.space_group_name_H-M   'P 1'
#
loop_
_entity.id
_entity.type
_entity.pdbx_description
1 polymer ?
#
loop_
_entity_poly.entity_id
_entity_poly.type
_entity_poly.pdbx_seq_one_letter_code
_entity_poly.pdbx_strand_id
1 'polypeptide(L)'
;MSKSRVEQKAELMREAEGMIDELLNWQAETERPNFDQIEGKVLELRERLSEEMVRVTVSGEDQVRPVPGPLCSGCGAEMHYKGLKENKVSSWVGEVKYERGYYYCEGCKQGFFPSGPTT
;
A
#
# COMPACT_ATOMS: atom_id res chain seq x y z
N MET A 1 4.49 -3.68 -15.53
CA MET A 1 3.60 -4.84 -15.40
C MET A 1 2.92 -4.81 -14.05
N SER A 2 1.64 -5.15 -14.01
CA SER A 2 0.94 -5.26 -12.74
C SER A 2 1.35 -6.53 -12.03
N LYS A 3 1.31 -6.51 -10.70
CA LYS A 3 1.50 -7.72 -9.91
C LYS A 3 0.28 -8.61 -10.10
N SER A 4 0.51 -9.89 -10.33
CA SER A 4 -0.57 -10.85 -10.45
C SER A 4 -1.21 -11.10 -9.08
N ARG A 5 -2.41 -11.66 -9.10
CA ARG A 5 -3.08 -12.06 -7.87
C ARG A 5 -2.22 -13.03 -7.05
N VAL A 6 -1.50 -13.93 -7.73
CA VAL A 6 -0.62 -14.90 -7.07
C VAL A 6 0.51 -14.18 -6.36
N GLU A 7 1.11 -13.19 -6.99
CA GLU A 7 2.20 -12.41 -6.40
C GLU A 7 1.74 -11.59 -5.20
N GLN A 8 0.57 -10.94 -5.31
CA GLN A 8 -0.01 -10.18 -4.19
C GLN A 8 -0.30 -11.10 -3.00
N LYS A 9 -0.88 -12.26 -3.29
CA LYS A 9 -1.19 -13.24 -2.25
C LYS A 9 0.09 -13.72 -1.56
N ALA A 10 1.12 -14.03 -2.34
CA ALA A 10 2.40 -14.50 -1.79
C ALA A 10 3.04 -13.43 -0.89
N GLU A 11 2.99 -12.17 -1.30
CA GLU A 11 3.54 -11.07 -0.51
C GLU A 11 2.78 -10.90 0.81
N LEU A 12 1.45 -10.93 0.77
CA LEU A 12 0.64 -10.82 1.98
C LEU A 12 0.82 -12.02 2.90
N MET A 13 0.96 -13.22 2.33
CA MET A 13 1.20 -14.42 3.13
C MET A 13 2.54 -14.35 3.87
N ARG A 14 3.59 -13.82 3.22
CA ARG A 14 4.89 -13.64 3.87
C ARG A 14 4.80 -12.66 5.03
N GLU A 15 4.09 -11.55 4.84
CA GLU A 15 3.91 -10.56 5.89
C GLU A 15 3.12 -11.14 7.06
N ALA A 16 2.05 -11.86 6.77
CA ALA A 16 1.24 -12.49 7.81
C ALA A 16 2.03 -13.55 8.58
N GLU A 17 2.80 -14.37 7.87
CA GLU A 17 3.65 -15.38 8.51
C GLU A 17 4.67 -14.76 9.44
N GLY A 18 5.33 -13.68 8.99
CA GLY A 18 6.29 -12.95 9.82
C GLY A 18 5.64 -12.39 11.09
N MET A 19 4.43 -11.88 11.00
CA MET A 19 3.70 -11.35 12.14
C MET A 19 3.26 -12.44 13.11
N ILE A 20 2.86 -13.59 12.58
CA ILE A 20 2.52 -14.74 13.42
C ILE A 20 3.75 -15.20 14.18
N ASP A 21 4.90 -15.31 13.52
CA ASP A 21 6.16 -15.68 14.15
C ASP A 21 6.55 -14.68 15.23
N GLU A 22 6.37 -13.40 14.96
CA GLU A 22 6.66 -12.34 15.92
C GLU A 22 5.78 -12.48 17.17
N LEU A 23 4.50 -12.76 16.99
CA LEU A 23 3.59 -12.95 18.10
C LEU A 23 4.01 -14.15 18.96
N LEU A 24 4.33 -15.26 18.33
CA LEU A 24 4.71 -16.47 19.05
C LEU A 24 6.07 -16.33 19.73
N ASN A 25 7.01 -15.64 19.11
CA ASN A 25 8.30 -15.33 19.72
C ASN A 25 8.12 -14.40 20.94
N TRP A 26 7.28 -13.38 20.80
CA TRP A 26 6.95 -12.49 21.91
C TRP A 26 6.34 -13.26 23.05
N GLN A 27 5.44 -14.18 22.77
CA GLN A 27 4.81 -15.04 23.80
C GLN A 27 5.87 -15.88 24.52
N ALA A 28 6.80 -16.46 23.80
CA ALA A 28 7.86 -17.28 24.36
C ALA A 28 8.81 -16.47 25.25
N GLU A 29 9.06 -15.22 24.90
CA GLU A 29 10.00 -14.35 25.59
C GLU A 29 9.36 -13.59 26.76
N THR A 30 8.03 -13.50 26.82
CA THR A 30 7.33 -12.75 27.83
C THR A 30 6.81 -13.70 28.91
N GLU A 31 7.30 -13.51 30.13
CA GLU A 31 6.90 -14.36 31.23
C GLU A 31 5.52 -13.93 31.73
N ARG A 32 4.57 -14.87 31.68
CA ARG A 32 3.21 -14.69 32.19
C ARG A 32 2.55 -13.39 31.72
N PRO A 33 2.39 -13.18 30.41
CA PRO A 33 1.74 -11.96 29.95
C PRO A 33 0.30 -11.88 30.43
N ASN A 34 -0.11 -10.70 30.88
CA ASN A 34 -1.49 -10.47 31.25
C ASN A 34 -2.32 -10.12 30.00
N PHE A 35 -3.64 -10.04 30.19
CA PHE A 35 -4.54 -9.77 29.06
C PHE A 35 -4.22 -8.46 28.35
N ASP A 36 -3.93 -7.40 29.11
CA ASP A 36 -3.62 -6.09 28.54
C ASP A 36 -2.37 -6.13 27.66
N GLN A 37 -1.36 -6.88 28.08
CA GLN A 37 -0.14 -7.05 27.29
C GLN A 37 -0.42 -7.83 26.01
N ILE A 38 -1.22 -8.88 26.10
CA ILE A 38 -1.60 -9.68 24.93
C ILE A 38 -2.40 -8.82 23.96
N GLU A 39 -3.39 -8.09 24.45
CA GLU A 39 -4.21 -7.21 23.63
C GLU A 39 -3.36 -6.14 22.94
N GLY A 40 -2.45 -5.50 23.68
CA GLY A 40 -1.55 -4.49 23.13
C GLY A 40 -0.69 -5.04 22.00
N LYS A 41 -0.14 -6.24 22.17
CA LYS A 41 0.67 -6.87 21.11
C LYS A 41 -0.17 -7.18 19.87
N VAL A 42 -1.36 -7.72 20.07
CA VAL A 42 -2.27 -8.04 18.96
C VAL A 42 -2.69 -6.77 18.20
N LEU A 43 -2.99 -5.69 18.91
CA LEU A 43 -3.37 -4.43 18.28
C LEU A 43 -2.21 -3.85 17.45
N GLU A 44 -0.98 -3.95 17.95
CA GLU A 44 0.22 -3.53 17.21
C GLU A 44 0.36 -4.31 15.90
N LEU A 45 0.22 -5.62 15.97
CA LEU A 45 0.33 -6.48 14.78
C LEU A 45 -0.82 -6.25 13.81
N ARG A 46 -2.02 -6.05 14.32
CA ARG A 46 -3.20 -5.77 13.52
C ARG A 46 -3.00 -4.50 12.70
N GLU A 47 -2.50 -3.45 13.32
CA GLU A 47 -2.24 -2.18 12.63
C GLU A 47 -1.24 -2.39 11.49
N ARG A 48 -0.14 -3.07 11.75
CA ARG A 48 0.89 -3.33 10.74
C ARG A 48 0.35 -4.17 9.58
N LEU A 49 -0.43 -5.21 9.89
CA LEU A 49 -1.02 -6.05 8.84
C LEU A 49 -2.00 -5.26 7.99
N SER A 50 -2.83 -4.43 8.61
CA SER A 50 -3.79 -3.59 7.90
C SER A 50 -3.09 -2.62 6.94
N GLU A 51 -2.01 -1.98 7.38
CA GLU A 51 -1.22 -1.09 6.55
C GLU A 51 -0.61 -1.84 5.36
N GLU A 52 -0.08 -3.04 5.58
CA GLU A 52 0.49 -3.86 4.51
C GLU A 52 -0.55 -4.30 3.50
N MET A 53 -1.74 -4.66 3.96
CA MET A 53 -2.83 -5.04 3.05
C MET A 53 -3.22 -3.87 2.13
N VAL A 54 -3.32 -2.67 2.68
CA VAL A 54 -3.62 -1.48 1.88
C VAL A 54 -2.47 -1.20 0.91
N ARG A 55 -1.23 -1.24 1.39
CA ARG A 55 -0.04 -0.96 0.56
C ARG A 55 0.04 -1.91 -0.63
N VAL A 56 -0.08 -3.20 -0.39
CA VAL A 56 0.02 -4.21 -1.45
C VAL A 56 -1.12 -4.05 -2.46
N THR A 57 -2.33 -3.79 -1.98
CA THR A 57 -3.49 -3.63 -2.85
C THR A 57 -3.35 -2.39 -3.74
N VAL A 58 -2.98 -1.25 -3.16
CA VAL A 58 -2.81 0.00 -3.94
C VAL A 58 -1.66 -0.14 -4.93
N SER A 59 -0.53 -0.70 -4.50
CA SER A 59 0.63 -0.89 -5.37
C SER A 59 0.29 -1.82 -6.55
N GLY A 60 -0.53 -2.85 -6.30
CA GLY A 60 -0.99 -3.75 -7.36
C GLY A 60 -1.78 -3.02 -8.43
N GLU A 61 -2.68 -2.13 -8.01
CA GLU A 61 -3.47 -1.33 -8.95
C GLU A 61 -2.60 -0.37 -9.76
N ASP A 62 -1.64 0.28 -9.09
CA ASP A 62 -0.77 1.26 -9.74
C ASP A 62 0.28 0.64 -10.65
N GLN A 63 0.48 -0.67 -10.60
CA GLN A 63 1.38 -1.37 -11.51
C GLN A 63 0.79 -1.48 -12.93
N VAL A 64 -0.52 -1.31 -13.06
CA VAL A 64 -1.17 -1.38 -14.36
C VAL A 64 -1.11 0.00 -15.03
N ARG A 65 -0.46 0.07 -16.19
CA ARG A 65 -0.44 1.29 -16.99
C ARG A 65 -1.61 1.28 -17.96
N PRO A 66 -2.50 2.28 -17.91
CA PRO A 66 -3.54 2.35 -18.94
C PRO A 66 -2.93 2.63 -20.33
N VAL A 67 -3.48 2.00 -21.36
CA VAL A 67 -3.09 2.21 -22.76
C VAL A 67 -4.37 2.44 -23.56
N PRO A 68 -4.62 3.65 -24.10
CA PRO A 68 -3.77 4.85 -23.96
C PRO A 68 -3.74 5.39 -22.54
N GLY A 69 -2.81 6.31 -22.27
CA GLY A 69 -2.71 6.95 -20.97
C GLY A 69 -3.93 7.81 -20.66
N PRO A 70 -4.10 8.20 -19.38
CA PRO A 70 -5.24 9.06 -19.00
C PRO A 70 -5.16 10.41 -19.71
N LEU A 71 -6.32 10.99 -19.99
CA LEU A 71 -6.40 12.29 -20.64
C LEU A 71 -6.35 13.41 -19.59
N CYS A 72 -5.61 14.46 -19.92
CA CYS A 72 -5.52 15.63 -19.05
C CYS A 72 -6.88 16.32 -18.98
N SER A 73 -7.36 16.60 -17.77
CA SER A 73 -8.63 17.28 -17.56
C SER A 73 -8.59 18.75 -18.01
N GLY A 74 -7.42 19.33 -18.12
CA GLY A 74 -7.26 20.72 -18.54
C GLY A 74 -7.22 20.91 -20.04
N CYS A 75 -6.52 20.05 -20.80
CA CYS A 75 -6.33 20.24 -22.24
C CYS A 75 -6.76 19.04 -23.09
N GLY A 76 -7.13 17.91 -22.47
CA GLY A 76 -7.56 16.71 -23.18
C GLY A 76 -6.43 15.91 -23.83
N ALA A 77 -5.19 16.33 -23.69
CA ALA A 77 -4.05 15.59 -24.23
C ALA A 77 -3.75 14.35 -23.39
N GLU A 78 -3.19 13.33 -24.03
CA GLU A 78 -2.74 12.13 -23.33
C GLU A 78 -1.58 12.46 -22.39
N MET A 79 -1.70 12.03 -21.13
CA MET A 79 -0.65 12.27 -20.14
C MET A 79 0.45 11.22 -20.26
N HIS A 80 1.67 11.61 -19.91
CA HIS A 80 2.84 10.75 -19.98
C HIS A 80 3.12 10.08 -18.63
N TYR A 81 3.39 8.78 -18.68
CA TYR A 81 3.79 8.03 -17.48
C TYR A 81 5.21 8.44 -17.07
N LYS A 82 5.36 8.86 -15.84
CA LYS A 82 6.65 9.31 -15.29
C LYS A 82 7.27 8.37 -14.28
N GLY A 83 6.66 7.19 -14.06
CA GLY A 83 7.18 6.20 -13.14
C GLY A 83 6.39 6.11 -11.85
N LEU A 84 6.90 5.33 -10.91
CA LEU A 84 6.29 5.16 -9.60
C LEU A 84 6.83 6.21 -8.65
N LYS A 85 5.96 6.77 -7.81
CA LYS A 85 6.35 7.69 -6.75
C LYS A 85 5.84 7.19 -5.42
N GLU A 86 6.69 7.26 -4.39
CA GLU A 86 6.30 6.92 -3.04
C GLU A 86 5.36 8.00 -2.49
N ASN A 87 4.31 7.55 -1.82
CA ASN A 87 3.37 8.44 -1.17
C ASN A 87 3.04 7.90 0.22
N LYS A 88 2.67 8.79 1.12
CA LYS A 88 2.37 8.48 2.49
C LYS A 88 1.01 9.08 2.84
N VAL A 89 0.12 8.25 3.34
CA VAL A 89 -1.25 8.65 3.64
C VAL A 89 -1.62 8.24 5.06
N SER A 90 -2.19 9.17 5.82
CA SER A 90 -2.85 8.86 7.08
C SER A 90 -4.23 8.32 6.76
N SER A 91 -4.54 7.14 7.24
CA SER A 91 -5.81 6.48 6.92
C SER A 91 -6.42 5.84 8.15
N TRP A 92 -7.61 5.24 7.98
CA TRP A 92 -8.29 4.51 9.06
C TRP A 92 -7.49 3.32 9.59
N VAL A 93 -6.57 2.77 8.76
CA VAL A 93 -5.73 1.64 9.18
C VAL A 93 -4.38 2.09 9.72
N GLY A 94 -4.13 3.40 9.80
CA GLY A 94 -2.87 3.96 10.26
C GLY A 94 -2.17 4.71 9.14
N GLU A 95 -0.86 4.86 9.26
CA GLU A 95 -0.06 5.55 8.25
C GLU A 95 0.44 4.55 7.23
N VAL A 96 0.07 4.76 5.96
CA VAL A 96 0.40 3.86 4.87
C VAL A 96 1.40 4.51 3.92
N LYS A 97 2.50 3.84 3.65
CA LYS A 97 3.47 4.22 2.63
C LYS A 97 3.29 3.28 1.45
N TYR A 98 3.14 3.82 0.26
CA TYR A 98 2.96 3.02 -0.94
C TYR A 98 3.50 3.74 -2.15
N GLU A 99 3.77 2.99 -3.22
CA GLU A 99 4.19 3.54 -4.50
C GLU A 99 3.01 3.53 -5.45
N ARG A 100 2.85 4.59 -6.22
CA ARG A 100 1.78 4.68 -7.21
C ARG A 100 2.26 5.29 -8.50
N GLY A 101 1.60 4.95 -9.61
CA GLY A 101 1.91 5.47 -10.92
C GLY A 101 1.64 6.96 -11.01
N TYR A 102 2.58 7.69 -11.57
CA TYR A 102 2.49 9.13 -11.74
C TYR A 102 2.46 9.48 -13.22
N TYR A 103 1.46 10.25 -13.62
CA TYR A 103 1.31 10.77 -14.97
C TYR A 103 1.41 12.29 -14.95
N TYR A 104 1.91 12.85 -16.05
CA TYR A 104 2.16 14.28 -16.12
C TYR A 104 1.79 14.83 -17.49
N CYS A 105 1.10 15.98 -17.50
CA CYS A 105 0.81 16.72 -18.72
C CYS A 105 1.77 17.90 -18.82
N GLU A 106 2.66 17.87 -19.81
CA GLU A 106 3.66 18.92 -19.98
C GLU A 106 3.05 20.23 -20.45
N GLY A 107 1.97 20.16 -21.23
CA GLY A 107 1.27 21.36 -21.68
C GLY A 107 0.61 22.15 -20.56
N CYS A 108 -0.05 21.45 -19.63
CA CYS A 108 -0.72 22.07 -18.50
C CYS A 108 0.11 22.06 -17.23
N LYS A 109 1.22 21.35 -17.22
CA LYS A 109 2.11 21.17 -16.05
C LYS A 109 1.35 20.62 -14.85
N GLN A 110 0.48 19.64 -15.10
CA GLN A 110 -0.33 18.99 -14.06
C GLN A 110 0.04 17.52 -13.90
N GLY A 111 0.09 17.07 -12.66
CA GLY A 111 0.32 15.68 -12.32
C GLY A 111 -0.98 14.95 -12.01
N PHE A 112 -0.98 13.64 -12.18
CA PHE A 112 -2.14 12.80 -11.92
C PHE A 112 -1.74 11.43 -11.39
N PHE A 113 -2.47 10.98 -10.36
CA PHE A 113 -2.30 9.64 -9.77
C PHE A 113 -3.64 8.89 -9.88
N PRO A 114 -3.75 7.89 -10.78
CA PRO A 114 -5.03 7.22 -11.03
C PRO A 114 -5.66 6.54 -9.83
N SER A 115 -4.85 5.96 -8.95
CA SER A 115 -5.34 5.18 -7.80
C SER A 115 -4.99 5.79 -6.45
N GLY A 116 -4.73 7.08 -6.41
CA GLY A 116 -4.48 7.77 -5.16
C GLY A 116 -5.77 8.11 -4.42
N PRO A 117 -5.66 8.44 -3.11
CA PRO A 117 -6.82 8.94 -2.38
C PRO A 117 -7.35 10.21 -3.04
N THR A 118 -8.66 10.29 -3.14
CA THR A 118 -9.29 11.54 -3.58
C THR A 118 -9.32 12.49 -2.40
N THR A 119 -8.75 13.64 -2.59
CA THR A 119 -8.82 14.72 -1.59
C THR A 119 -9.89 15.69 -1.98
#